data_c09a6e77f3a4c6333d3c2e04e9889712
#
_entry.id   c09a6e77f3a4c6333d3c2e04e9889712
#
_cell.length_a   1.000
_cell.length_b   1.000
_cell.length_c   1.000
_cell.angle_alpha   90.00
_cell.angle_beta   90.00
_cell.angle_gamma   90.00
#
_symmetry.space_group_name_H-M   'P 1'
#
loop_
_entity.id
_entity.type
_entity.pdbx_description
1 polymer ?
#
loop_
_entity_poly.entity_id
_entity_poly.type
_entity_poly.pdbx_seq_one_letter_code
_entity_poly.pdbx_strand_id
1 'polypeptide(L)'
;MIGKPIFDYNKHRGRATCTIFDGQNTFVGIAKCHPDDWDYMSEFTGCEIAERRCKIKILQHIKNNQIIPQIQAYEHLISTMLNSKQLNPQSYEFKRIKAEYDNLLKQYTAIKNKIKYSQSKLREYISNKE
;
A
#
# COMPACT_ATOMS: atom_id res chain seq x y z
N MET A 1 -11.90 2.22 -7.88
CA MET A 1 -11.81 3.69 -7.70
C MET A 1 -11.67 4.00 -6.22
N ILE A 2 -10.69 4.80 -5.87
CA ILE A 2 -10.45 5.21 -4.48
C ILE A 2 -11.28 6.46 -4.19
N GLY A 3 -12.05 6.42 -3.12
CA GLY A 3 -12.87 7.56 -2.71
C GLY A 3 -12.06 8.65 -2.05
N LYS A 4 -12.74 9.73 -1.69
CA LYS A 4 -12.11 10.86 -1.01
C LYS A 4 -11.91 10.54 0.48
N PRO A 5 -10.82 11.06 1.08
CA PRO A 5 -10.61 10.88 2.51
C PRO A 5 -11.74 11.52 3.32
N ILE A 6 -12.17 10.80 4.35
CA ILE A 6 -13.15 11.30 5.31
C ILE A 6 -12.43 11.40 6.66
N PHE A 7 -12.46 12.59 7.26
CA PHE A 7 -11.73 12.86 8.49
C PHE A 7 -12.66 12.97 9.67
N ASP A 8 -12.20 12.45 10.82
CA ASP A 8 -12.84 12.65 12.11
C ASP A 8 -11.76 13.04 13.11
N TYR A 9 -11.98 14.10 13.84
CA TYR A 9 -11.04 14.57 14.86
C TYR A 9 -11.72 14.63 16.20
N ASN A 10 -11.25 13.82 17.16
CA ASN A 10 -11.75 13.80 18.52
C ASN A 10 -10.81 14.60 19.40
N LYS A 11 -11.20 15.84 19.69
CA LYS A 11 -10.42 16.78 20.46
C LYS A 11 -10.18 16.29 21.89
N HIS A 12 -11.16 15.62 22.49
CA HIS A 12 -11.04 15.16 23.88
C HIS A 12 -10.07 14.00 24.02
N ARG A 13 -9.87 13.20 22.98
CA ARG A 13 -8.97 12.05 23.00
C ARG A 13 -7.66 12.32 22.26
N GLY A 14 -7.52 13.50 21.65
CA GLY A 14 -6.36 13.81 20.83
C GLY A 14 -6.18 12.82 19.67
N ARG A 15 -7.28 12.41 19.04
CA ARG A 15 -7.25 11.39 17.99
C ARG A 15 -7.81 11.92 16.69
N ALA A 16 -7.05 11.78 15.62
CA ALA A 16 -7.50 12.05 14.26
C ALA A 16 -7.63 10.72 13.52
N THR A 17 -8.69 10.57 12.74
CA THR A 17 -8.95 9.37 11.97
C THR A 17 -9.21 9.76 10.52
N CYS A 18 -8.56 9.07 9.60
CA CYS A 18 -8.83 9.22 8.17
C CYS A 18 -9.37 7.90 7.63
N THR A 19 -10.50 7.94 6.96
CA THR A 19 -11.12 6.76 6.36
C THR A 19 -11.20 6.97 4.85
N ILE A 20 -10.73 5.98 4.10
CA ILE A 20 -10.81 5.97 2.64
C ILE A 20 -11.47 4.66 2.21
N PHE A 21 -12.44 4.76 1.33
CA PHE A 21 -13.21 3.62 0.83
C PHE A 21 -12.96 3.46 -0.66
N ASP A 22 -12.66 2.23 -1.10
CA ASP A 22 -12.33 1.96 -2.51
C ASP A 22 -13.45 1.24 -3.28
N GLY A 23 -14.64 1.13 -2.67
CA GLY A 23 -15.77 0.40 -3.25
C GLY A 23 -15.94 -1.00 -2.70
N GLN A 24 -14.90 -1.59 -2.17
CA GLN A 24 -14.92 -2.93 -1.56
C GLN A 24 -14.31 -2.95 -0.17
N ASN A 25 -13.29 -2.15 0.05
CA ASN A 25 -12.53 -2.16 1.30
C ASN A 25 -12.53 -0.78 1.92
N THR A 26 -12.47 -0.76 3.25
CA THR A 26 -12.35 0.47 4.04
C THR A 26 -10.97 0.49 4.67
N PHE A 27 -10.24 1.57 4.46
CA PHE A 27 -8.90 1.77 5.01
C PHE A 27 -8.96 2.89 6.04
N VAL A 28 -8.37 2.65 7.20
CA VAL A 28 -8.41 3.60 8.31
C VAL A 28 -7.00 3.89 8.78
N GLY A 29 -6.64 5.17 8.78
CA GLY A 29 -5.41 5.65 9.38
C GLY A 29 -5.75 6.44 10.63
N ILE A 30 -4.97 6.24 11.69
CA ILE A 30 -5.22 6.88 12.99
C ILE A 30 -3.95 7.58 13.44
N ALA A 31 -4.11 8.81 13.93
CA ALA A 31 -3.06 9.55 14.62
C ALA A 31 -3.53 9.84 16.03
N LYS A 32 -2.77 9.37 17.02
CA LYS A 32 -3.06 9.62 18.43
C LYS A 32 -1.97 10.53 19.00
N CYS A 33 -2.41 11.55 19.73
CA CYS A 33 -1.52 12.43 20.44
C CYS A 33 -1.46 11.99 21.92
N HIS A 34 -0.25 11.88 22.48
CA HIS A 34 -0.09 11.63 23.90
C HIS A 34 -0.72 12.78 24.68
N PRO A 35 -1.39 12.51 25.84
CA PRO A 35 -2.04 13.59 26.60
C PRO A 35 -1.12 14.77 26.92
N ASP A 36 0.16 14.50 27.15
CA ASP A 36 1.13 15.55 27.46
C ASP A 36 1.42 16.46 26.26
N ASP A 37 1.09 16.00 25.04
CA ASP A 37 1.39 16.71 23.80
C ASP A 37 0.13 17.29 23.13
N TRP A 38 -1.03 17.20 23.78
CA TRP A 38 -2.29 17.65 23.18
C TRP A 38 -2.26 19.12 22.74
N ASP A 39 -1.53 19.95 23.48
CA ASP A 39 -1.42 21.38 23.18
C ASP A 39 -0.60 21.65 21.91
N TYR A 40 0.22 20.69 21.50
CA TYR A 40 1.10 20.83 20.34
C TYR A 40 0.54 20.20 19.08
N MET A 41 -0.43 19.30 19.21
CA MET A 41 -1.01 18.61 18.07
C MET A 41 -2.25 19.34 17.59
N SER A 42 -2.13 20.00 16.43
CA SER A 42 -3.27 20.63 15.79
C SER A 42 -4.13 19.57 15.08
N GLU A 43 -5.40 19.92 14.86
CA GLU A 43 -6.30 19.11 14.05
C GLU A 43 -5.71 18.85 12.67
N PHE A 44 -5.13 19.90 12.04
CA PHE A 44 -4.51 19.76 10.72
C PHE A 44 -3.38 18.73 10.73
N THR A 45 -2.48 18.83 11.71
CA THR A 45 -1.34 17.91 11.83
C THR A 45 -1.82 16.48 12.06
N GLY A 46 -2.79 16.29 12.95
CA GLY A 46 -3.34 14.96 13.22
C GLY A 46 -4.00 14.36 11.99
N CYS A 47 -4.80 15.13 11.27
CA CYS A 47 -5.47 14.66 10.06
C CYS A 47 -4.46 14.33 8.97
N GLU A 48 -3.39 15.12 8.82
CA GLU A 48 -2.33 14.85 7.85
C GLU A 48 -1.61 13.54 8.14
N ILE A 49 -1.28 13.29 9.41
CA ILE A 49 -0.64 12.04 9.81
C ILE A 49 -1.59 10.85 9.56
N ALA A 50 -2.86 10.99 9.93
CA ALA A 50 -3.86 9.94 9.73
C ALA A 50 -4.03 9.61 8.24
N GLU A 51 -4.06 10.63 7.38
CA GLU A 51 -4.18 10.43 5.94
C GLU A 51 -2.98 9.70 5.37
N ARG A 52 -1.75 10.08 5.77
CA ARG A 52 -0.53 9.43 5.32
C ARG A 52 -0.51 7.96 5.74
N ARG A 53 -0.92 7.66 6.97
CA ARG A 53 -1.02 6.28 7.46
C ARG A 53 -2.07 5.48 6.69
N CYS A 54 -3.20 6.09 6.38
CA CYS A 54 -4.26 5.45 5.60
C CYS A 54 -3.77 5.09 4.19
N LYS A 55 -3.09 6.03 3.53
CA LYS A 55 -2.56 5.80 2.18
C LYS A 55 -1.49 4.71 2.15
N ILE A 56 -0.65 4.62 3.20
CA ILE A 56 0.32 3.53 3.31
C ILE A 56 -0.39 2.18 3.41
N LYS A 57 -1.48 2.10 4.18
CA LYS A 57 -2.27 0.86 4.27
C LYS A 57 -2.86 0.46 2.92
N ILE A 58 -3.30 1.43 2.12
CA ILE A 58 -3.81 1.16 0.77
C ILE A 58 -2.70 0.55 -0.09
N LEU A 59 -1.51 1.12 -0.07
CA LEU A 59 -0.38 0.60 -0.83
C LEU A 59 -0.01 -0.82 -0.39
N GLN A 60 -0.01 -1.08 0.93
CA GLN A 60 0.25 -2.41 1.46
C GLN A 60 -0.81 -3.41 1.02
N HIS A 61 -2.08 -2.99 1.00
CA HIS A 61 -3.17 -3.84 0.53
C HIS A 61 -2.99 -4.19 -0.95
N ILE A 62 -2.67 -3.21 -1.80
CA ILE A 62 -2.43 -3.45 -3.22
C ILE A 62 -1.29 -4.45 -3.40
N LYS A 63 -0.19 -4.26 -2.67
CA LYS A 63 0.95 -5.16 -2.75
C LYS A 63 0.56 -6.59 -2.34
N ASN A 64 -0.08 -6.74 -1.17
CA ASN A 64 -0.31 -8.04 -0.56
C ASN A 64 -1.49 -8.80 -1.15
N ASN A 65 -2.52 -8.10 -1.62
CA ASN A 65 -3.76 -8.74 -2.04
C ASN A 65 -4.01 -8.67 -3.55
N GLN A 66 -3.25 -7.89 -4.29
CA GLN A 66 -3.40 -7.77 -5.74
C GLN A 66 -2.14 -8.20 -6.49
N ILE A 67 -0.98 -7.70 -6.09
CA ILE A 67 0.26 -7.95 -6.84
C ILE A 67 0.87 -9.31 -6.48
N ILE A 68 1.06 -9.60 -5.20
CA ILE A 68 1.68 -10.86 -4.76
C ILE A 68 0.90 -12.09 -5.23
N PRO A 69 -0.45 -12.15 -5.09
CA PRO A 69 -1.19 -13.31 -5.58
C PRO A 69 -1.03 -13.55 -7.09
N GLN A 70 -0.97 -12.48 -7.88
CA GLN A 70 -0.74 -12.60 -9.31
C GLN A 70 0.65 -13.14 -9.62
N ILE A 71 1.67 -12.65 -8.91
CA ILE A 71 3.04 -13.15 -9.05
C ILE A 71 3.08 -14.65 -8.75
N GLN A 72 2.45 -15.07 -7.65
CA GLN A 72 2.41 -16.48 -7.26
C GLN A 72 1.70 -17.34 -8.31
N ALA A 73 0.61 -16.83 -8.89
CA ALA A 73 -0.11 -17.55 -9.92
C ALA A 73 0.76 -17.73 -11.18
N TYR A 74 1.49 -16.69 -11.58
CA TYR A 74 2.38 -16.80 -12.73
C TYR A 74 3.58 -17.69 -12.44
N GLU A 75 4.14 -17.66 -11.23
CA GLU A 75 5.21 -18.57 -10.83
C GLU A 75 4.78 -20.02 -10.94
N HIS A 76 3.57 -20.33 -10.46
CA HIS A 76 3.02 -21.66 -10.56
C HIS A 76 2.82 -22.07 -12.00
N LEU A 77 2.26 -21.18 -12.83
CA LEU A 77 2.03 -21.45 -14.24
C LEU A 77 3.35 -21.70 -14.99
N ILE A 78 4.34 -20.86 -14.78
CA ILE A 78 5.65 -21.02 -15.41
C ILE A 78 6.31 -22.32 -14.97
N SER A 79 6.26 -22.64 -13.68
CA SER A 79 6.82 -23.89 -13.15
C SER A 79 6.15 -25.10 -13.79
N THR A 80 4.82 -25.07 -13.92
CA THR A 80 4.06 -26.14 -14.56
C THR A 80 4.46 -26.29 -16.02
N MET A 81 4.61 -25.20 -16.74
CA MET A 81 5.03 -25.22 -18.14
C MET A 81 6.45 -25.77 -18.30
N LEU A 82 7.38 -25.36 -17.43
CA LEU A 82 8.75 -25.84 -17.48
C LEU A 82 8.87 -27.32 -17.18
N ASN A 83 7.97 -27.88 -16.37
CA ASN A 83 7.93 -29.30 -16.07
C ASN A 83 7.22 -30.12 -17.15
N SER A 84 6.63 -29.48 -18.14
CA SER A 84 5.95 -30.14 -19.24
C SER A 84 6.97 -30.58 -20.30
N LYS A 85 6.90 -31.85 -20.73
CA LYS A 85 7.78 -32.36 -21.79
C LYS A 85 7.45 -31.76 -23.16
N GLN A 86 6.29 -31.12 -23.29
CA GLN A 86 5.85 -30.54 -24.55
C GLN A 86 6.15 -29.04 -24.66
N LEU A 87 6.73 -28.46 -23.61
CA LEU A 87 7.02 -27.04 -23.61
C LEU A 87 8.12 -26.68 -24.61
N ASN A 88 7.83 -25.70 -25.45
CA ASN A 88 8.81 -25.04 -26.29
C ASN A 88 9.10 -23.66 -25.70
N PRO A 89 10.33 -23.43 -25.12
CA PRO A 89 10.66 -22.13 -24.55
C PRO A 89 10.64 -20.97 -25.56
N GLN A 90 10.65 -21.29 -26.85
CA GLN A 90 10.58 -20.28 -27.91
C GLN A 90 9.15 -20.01 -28.35
N SER A 91 8.14 -20.69 -27.76
CA SER A 91 6.75 -20.47 -28.12
C SER A 91 6.31 -19.06 -27.76
N TYR A 92 5.38 -18.52 -28.55
CA TYR A 92 4.81 -17.20 -28.30
C TYR A 92 4.12 -17.13 -26.93
N GLU A 93 3.38 -18.19 -26.60
CA GLU A 93 2.63 -18.23 -25.33
C GLU A 93 3.53 -18.16 -24.12
N PHE A 94 4.62 -18.94 -24.13
CA PHE A 94 5.59 -18.92 -23.02
C PHE A 94 6.25 -17.56 -22.87
N LYS A 95 6.68 -16.98 -24.00
CA LYS A 95 7.32 -15.66 -23.98
C LYS A 95 6.38 -14.58 -23.48
N ARG A 96 5.10 -14.64 -23.88
CA ARG A 96 4.09 -13.70 -23.42
C ARG A 96 3.89 -13.80 -21.90
N ILE A 97 3.73 -15.02 -21.39
CA ILE A 97 3.54 -15.27 -19.95
C ILE A 97 4.74 -14.78 -19.17
N LYS A 98 5.94 -15.06 -19.67
CA LYS A 98 7.18 -14.62 -19.03
C LYS A 98 7.28 -13.09 -19.00
N ALA A 99 6.88 -12.43 -20.08
CA ALA A 99 6.88 -10.96 -20.14
C ALA A 99 5.90 -10.35 -19.16
N GLU A 100 4.71 -10.94 -19.01
CA GLU A 100 3.71 -10.49 -18.04
C GLU A 100 4.23 -10.69 -16.60
N TYR A 101 4.88 -11.82 -16.33
CA TYR A 101 5.51 -12.08 -15.05
C TYR A 101 6.58 -11.04 -14.71
N ASP A 102 7.46 -10.75 -15.67
CA ASP A 102 8.52 -9.76 -15.48
C ASP A 102 7.93 -8.37 -15.21
N ASN A 103 6.81 -8.03 -15.86
CA ASN A 103 6.11 -6.77 -15.63
C ASN A 103 5.53 -6.71 -14.20
N LEU A 104 4.97 -7.82 -13.70
CA LEU A 104 4.47 -7.89 -12.33
C LEU A 104 5.60 -7.71 -11.31
N LEU A 105 6.78 -8.28 -11.58
CA LEU A 105 7.94 -8.09 -10.72
C LEU A 105 8.36 -6.63 -10.67
N LYS A 106 8.28 -5.92 -11.80
CA LYS A 106 8.56 -4.48 -11.83
C LYS A 106 7.54 -3.70 -11.02
N GLN A 107 6.26 -4.06 -11.13
CA GLN A 107 5.20 -3.44 -10.33
C GLN A 107 5.42 -3.68 -8.83
N TYR A 108 5.81 -4.89 -8.47
CA TYR A 108 6.10 -5.24 -7.08
C TYR A 108 7.24 -4.39 -6.52
N THR A 109 8.33 -4.26 -7.27
CA THR A 109 9.47 -3.44 -6.86
C THR A 109 9.06 -1.98 -6.72
N ALA A 110 8.28 -1.47 -7.67
CA ALA A 110 7.83 -0.08 -7.65
C ALA A 110 6.95 0.20 -6.43
N ILE A 111 6.01 -0.69 -6.09
CA ILE A 111 5.12 -0.46 -4.96
C ILE A 111 5.87 -0.63 -3.62
N LYS A 112 6.82 -1.56 -3.54
CA LYS A 112 7.69 -1.69 -2.36
C LYS A 112 8.44 -0.39 -2.10
N ASN A 113 9.02 0.19 -3.14
CA ASN A 113 9.78 1.43 -3.02
C ASN A 113 8.87 2.60 -2.65
N LYS A 114 7.65 2.63 -3.19
CA LYS A 114 6.68 3.66 -2.86
C LYS A 114 6.25 3.59 -1.41
N ILE A 115 6.06 2.38 -0.87
CA ILE A 115 5.74 2.18 0.54
C ILE A 115 6.88 2.68 1.42
N LYS A 116 8.12 2.30 1.12
CA LYS A 116 9.30 2.76 1.87
C LYS A 116 9.42 4.28 1.85
N TYR A 117 9.23 4.88 0.69
CA TYR A 117 9.28 6.34 0.54
C TYR A 117 8.20 7.01 1.39
N SER A 118 6.97 6.50 1.32
CA SER A 118 5.84 7.06 2.07
C SER A 118 6.05 6.94 3.58
N GLN A 119 6.57 5.81 4.04
CA GLN A 119 6.89 5.60 5.46
C GLN A 119 8.01 6.54 5.91
N SER A 120 9.04 6.73 5.08
CA SER A 120 10.13 7.66 5.38
C SER A 120 9.62 9.09 5.47
N LYS A 121 8.78 9.51 4.54
CA LYS A 121 8.19 10.84 4.54
C LYS A 121 7.27 11.06 5.73
N LEU A 122 6.54 10.03 6.16
CA LEU A 122 5.72 10.12 7.35
C LEU A 122 6.58 10.33 8.60
N ARG A 123 7.64 9.56 8.76
CA ARG A 123 8.56 9.73 9.90
C ARG A 123 9.18 11.12 9.92
N GLU A 124 9.59 11.60 8.75
CA GLU A 124 10.16 12.94 8.59
C GLU A 124 9.15 14.03 8.96
N TYR A 125 7.90 13.87 8.51
CA TYR A 125 6.83 14.81 8.82
C TYR A 125 6.57 14.87 10.33
N ILE A 126 6.49 13.72 10.99
CA ILE A 126 6.26 13.65 12.44
C ILE A 126 7.44 14.28 13.18
N SER A 127 8.67 13.95 12.78
CA SER A 127 9.88 14.49 13.40
C SER A 127 9.92 16.02 13.32
N ASN A 128 9.50 16.59 12.19
CA ASN A 128 9.52 18.04 12.01
C ASN A 128 8.45 18.76 12.84
N LYS A 129 7.45 18.04 13.38
CA LYS A 129 6.39 18.61 14.20
C LYS A 129 6.68 18.50 15.71
N GLU A 130 7.67 17.70 16.06
CA GLU A 130 8.13 17.60 17.44
C GLU A 130 9.12 18.73 17.72
#